data_04679e239355a43ea120013126fe54b9
#
_entry.id   04679e239355a43ea120013126fe54b9
#
_cell.length_a   1.000
_cell.length_b   1.000
_cell.length_c   1.000
_cell.angle_alpha   90.00
_cell.angle_beta   90.00
_cell.angle_gamma   90.00
#
_symmetry.space_group_name_H-M   'P 1'
#
loop_
_entity.id
_entity.type
_entity.pdbx_description
1 polymer ?
#
loop_
_entity_poly.entity_id
_entity_poly.type
_entity_poly.pdbx_seq_one_letter_code
_entity_poly.pdbx_strand_id
1 'polypeptide(L)'
;MAVLIRHHVAGMDEAAYDQAASQLVPLLKQQSDFLYHVAFAASEGFTVSEIWESQEQHDRWFDEYVKPNVPAEITIEVLEVHNIVTP
;
A
#
# COMPACT_ATOMS: atom_id res chain seq x y z
N MET A 1 12.28 -9.12 9.41
CA MET A 1 12.49 -7.66 9.51
C MET A 1 11.37 -6.95 8.77
N ALA A 2 10.93 -5.83 9.30
CA ALA A 2 9.88 -5.05 8.65
C ALA A 2 10.39 -4.42 7.36
N VAL A 3 9.48 -4.25 6.40
CA VAL A 3 9.77 -3.62 5.12
C VAL A 3 8.81 -2.46 4.90
N LEU A 4 9.31 -1.42 4.24
CA LEU A 4 8.47 -0.33 3.73
C LEU A 4 8.28 -0.57 2.25
N ILE A 5 7.03 -0.58 1.82
CA ILE A 5 6.70 -0.83 0.42
C ILE A 5 5.95 0.39 -0.10
N ARG A 6 6.52 1.02 -1.11
CA ARG A 6 5.97 2.23 -1.70
C ARG A 6 5.37 1.90 -3.05
N HIS A 7 4.09 2.23 -3.20
CA HIS A 7 3.33 1.98 -4.42
C HIS A 7 3.10 3.32 -5.11
N HIS A 8 3.58 3.45 -6.34
CA HIS A 8 3.32 4.63 -7.17
C HIS A 8 2.22 4.26 -8.15
N VAL A 9 1.03 4.83 -7.96
CA VAL A 9 -0.16 4.47 -8.75
C VAL A 9 -0.40 5.56 -9.79
N ALA A 10 -0.05 5.25 -11.03
CA ALA A 10 -0.14 6.21 -12.13
C ALA A 10 -1.59 6.60 -12.39
N GLY A 11 -1.83 7.90 -12.56
CA GLY A 11 -3.13 8.43 -12.96
C GLY A 11 -4.22 8.38 -11.90
N MET A 12 -3.95 7.88 -10.71
CA MET A 12 -4.94 7.84 -9.64
C MET A 12 -5.13 9.22 -9.04
N ASP A 13 -6.38 9.65 -8.89
CA ASP A 13 -6.73 10.88 -8.20
C ASP A 13 -7.32 10.58 -6.81
N GLU A 14 -7.64 11.64 -6.08
CA GLU A 14 -8.18 11.52 -4.73
C GLU A 14 -9.48 10.72 -4.68
N ALA A 15 -10.38 10.97 -5.61
CA ALA A 15 -11.67 10.26 -5.66
C ALA A 15 -11.48 8.77 -5.95
N ALA A 16 -10.60 8.44 -6.88
CA ALA A 16 -10.30 7.05 -7.20
C ALA A 16 -9.65 6.33 -6.02
N TYR A 17 -8.75 7.01 -5.32
CA TYR A 17 -8.14 6.44 -4.12
C TYR A 17 -9.21 6.18 -3.05
N ASP A 18 -10.06 7.15 -2.76
CA ASP A 18 -11.09 7.02 -1.72
C ASP A 18 -12.04 5.87 -2.02
N GLN A 19 -12.41 5.70 -3.28
CA GLN A 19 -13.28 4.60 -3.69
C GLN A 19 -12.62 3.24 -3.47
N ALA A 20 -11.38 3.10 -3.90
CA ALA A 20 -10.63 1.85 -3.70
C ALA A 20 -10.42 1.58 -2.22
N ALA A 21 -10.06 2.60 -1.44
CA ALA A 21 -9.79 2.47 -0.01
C ALA A 21 -11.04 2.04 0.76
N SER A 22 -12.22 2.50 0.37
CA SER A 22 -13.47 2.13 1.04
C SER A 22 -13.71 0.61 1.02
N GLN A 23 -13.22 -0.07 0.00
CA GLN A 23 -13.34 -1.51 -0.13
C GLN A 23 -12.14 -2.26 0.45
N LEU A 24 -10.93 -1.72 0.28
CA LEU A 24 -9.70 -2.43 0.61
C LEU A 24 -9.22 -2.22 2.04
N VAL A 25 -9.43 -1.04 2.62
CA VAL A 25 -8.94 -0.75 3.97
C VAL A 25 -9.50 -1.70 5.03
N PRO A 26 -10.80 -2.03 5.04
CA PRO A 26 -11.30 -3.01 6.01
C PRO A 26 -10.62 -4.37 5.91
N LEU A 27 -10.29 -4.81 4.70
CA LEU A 27 -9.57 -6.06 4.48
C LEU A 27 -8.11 -5.95 4.88
N LEU A 28 -7.49 -4.81 4.59
CA LEU A 28 -6.11 -4.54 4.95
C LEU A 28 -5.91 -4.64 6.47
N LYS A 29 -6.84 -4.09 7.24
CA LYS A 29 -6.80 -4.13 8.70
C LYS A 29 -6.86 -5.54 9.27
N GLN A 30 -7.32 -6.51 8.50
CA GLN A 30 -7.39 -7.91 8.93
C GLN A 30 -6.08 -8.67 8.69
N GLN A 31 -5.13 -8.08 7.97
CA GLN A 31 -3.87 -8.73 7.68
C GLN A 31 -2.95 -8.68 8.90
N SER A 32 -2.47 -9.86 9.35
CA SER A 32 -1.75 -9.97 10.62
C SER A 32 -0.40 -9.24 10.62
N ASP A 33 0.27 -9.17 9.47
CA ASP A 33 1.60 -8.54 9.38
C ASP A 33 1.55 -7.07 8.94
N PHE A 34 0.36 -6.55 8.72
CA PHE A 34 0.20 -5.14 8.33
C PHE A 34 0.42 -4.21 9.52
N LEU A 35 1.26 -3.20 9.36
CA LEU A 35 1.59 -2.26 10.43
C LEU A 35 1.13 -0.83 10.16
N TYR A 36 1.28 -0.34 8.92
CA TYR A 36 1.08 1.08 8.66
C TYR A 36 0.76 1.35 7.20
N HIS A 37 -0.10 2.33 6.97
CA HIS A 37 -0.50 2.73 5.62
C HIS A 37 -0.65 4.25 5.59
N VAL A 38 -0.03 4.90 4.61
CA VAL A 38 -0.21 6.31 4.36
C VAL A 38 -0.31 6.55 2.86
N ALA A 39 -1.22 7.41 2.45
CA ALA A 39 -1.44 7.72 1.05
C ALA A 39 -1.41 9.22 0.83
N PHE A 40 -0.85 9.65 -0.29
CA PHE A 40 -0.77 11.07 -0.60
C PHE A 40 -0.69 11.29 -2.11
N ALA A 41 -1.16 12.46 -2.55
CA ALA A 41 -1.08 12.84 -3.95
C ALA A 41 0.37 13.08 -4.36
N ALA A 42 0.72 12.61 -5.53
CA ALA A 42 2.04 12.81 -6.14
C ALA A 42 1.84 13.45 -7.51
N SER A 43 2.93 13.89 -8.15
CA SER A 43 2.87 14.67 -9.39
C SER A 43 2.13 13.98 -10.54
N GLU A 44 2.13 12.65 -10.58
CA GLU A 44 1.53 11.88 -11.67
C GLU A 44 0.53 10.83 -11.20
N GLY A 45 -0.01 10.99 -10.00
CA GLY A 45 -0.95 10.03 -9.44
C GLY A 45 -0.93 10.06 -7.92
N PHE A 46 -1.01 8.89 -7.30
CA PHE A 46 -0.94 8.73 -5.85
C PHE A 46 0.23 7.84 -5.46
N THR A 47 0.80 8.14 -4.29
CA THR A 47 1.76 7.26 -3.66
C THR A 47 1.14 6.68 -2.39
N VAL A 48 1.24 5.37 -2.24
CA VAL A 48 0.80 4.65 -1.05
C VAL A 48 2.01 3.96 -0.44
N SER A 49 2.37 4.35 0.78
CA SER A 49 3.49 3.75 1.50
C SER A 49 2.96 2.91 2.65
N GLU A 50 3.43 1.67 2.73
CA GLU A 50 3.00 0.73 3.76
C GLU A 50 4.18 0.10 4.45
N ILE A 51 4.02 -0.18 5.74
CA ILE A 51 5.00 -0.94 6.49
C ILE A 51 4.37 -2.28 6.86
N TRP A 52 5.08 -3.36 6.58
CA TRP A 52 4.67 -4.73 6.85
C TRP A 52 5.76 -5.47 7.59
N GLU A 53 5.38 -6.40 8.46
CA GLU A 53 6.33 -7.28 9.13
C GLU A 53 7.06 -8.19 8.15
N SER A 54 6.37 -8.63 7.07
CA SER A 54 6.98 -9.45 6.04
C SER A 54 6.56 -9.00 4.64
N GLN A 55 7.51 -9.02 3.72
CA GLN A 55 7.22 -8.75 2.32
C GLN A 55 6.33 -9.84 1.72
N GLU A 56 6.52 -11.07 2.13
CA GLU A 56 5.74 -12.20 1.61
C GLU A 56 4.25 -12.00 1.85
N GLN A 57 3.86 -11.56 3.04
CA GLN A 57 2.43 -11.34 3.31
C GLN A 57 1.91 -10.13 2.54
N HIS A 58 2.71 -9.06 2.40
CA HIS A 58 2.34 -7.95 1.55
C HIS A 58 2.08 -8.41 0.12
N ASP A 59 2.98 -9.22 -0.43
CA ASP A 59 2.87 -9.65 -1.82
C ASP A 59 1.61 -10.48 -2.05
N ARG A 60 1.26 -11.34 -1.10
CA ARG A 60 -0.01 -12.10 -1.17
C ARG A 60 -1.22 -11.16 -1.11
N TRP A 61 -1.19 -10.19 -0.21
CA TRP A 61 -2.23 -9.16 -0.11
C TRP A 61 -2.38 -8.40 -1.42
N PHE A 62 -1.27 -7.96 -1.98
CA PHE A 62 -1.25 -7.18 -3.21
C PHE A 62 -1.84 -7.98 -4.38
N ASP A 63 -1.38 -9.21 -4.55
CA ASP A 63 -1.81 -10.06 -5.66
C ASP A 63 -3.28 -10.45 -5.54
N GLU A 64 -3.75 -10.71 -4.33
CA GLU A 64 -5.10 -11.20 -4.10
C GLU A 64 -6.15 -10.10 -4.12
N TYR A 65 -5.86 -8.94 -3.53
CA TYR A 65 -6.85 -7.90 -3.31
C TYR A 65 -6.61 -6.62 -4.09
N VAL A 66 -5.37 -6.19 -4.23
CA VAL A 66 -5.07 -4.89 -4.86
C VAL A 66 -5.07 -4.98 -6.38
N LYS A 67 -4.29 -5.88 -6.92
CA LYS A 67 -4.18 -6.05 -8.38
C LYS A 67 -5.52 -6.21 -9.09
N PRO A 68 -6.43 -7.08 -8.61
CA PRO A 68 -7.71 -7.26 -9.30
C PRO A 68 -8.64 -6.05 -9.20
N ASN A 69 -8.46 -5.19 -8.20
CA ASN A 69 -9.40 -4.11 -7.90
C ASN A 69 -8.88 -2.71 -8.24
N VAL A 70 -7.62 -2.59 -8.62
CA VAL A 70 -7.03 -1.30 -8.97
C VAL A 70 -6.49 -1.40 -10.40
N PRO A 71 -7.27 -0.96 -11.40
CA PRO A 71 -6.88 -1.10 -12.80
C PRO A 71 -5.95 0.03 -13.23
N ALA A 72 -4.80 0.13 -12.60
CA ALA A 72 -3.81 1.16 -12.87
C ALA A 72 -2.43 0.53 -12.92
N GLU A 73 -1.50 1.22 -13.57
CA GLU A 73 -0.11 0.84 -13.53
C GLU A 73 0.48 1.19 -12.17
N ILE A 74 1.01 0.21 -11.47
CA ILE A 74 1.57 0.39 -10.14
C ILE A 74 3.04 -0.01 -10.17
N THR A 75 3.89 0.94 -9.80
CA THR A 75 5.33 0.69 -9.63
C THR A 75 5.62 0.50 -8.16
N ILE A 76 6.32 -0.56 -7.82
CA ILE A 76 6.57 -0.92 -6.42
C ILE A 76 8.05 -0.79 -6.09
N GLU A 77 8.33 -0.15 -4.96
CA GLU A 77 9.66 0.00 -4.41
C GLU A 77 9.66 -0.62 -3.01
N VAL A 78 10.64 -1.50 -2.74
CA VAL A 78 10.74 -2.18 -1.44
C VAL A 78 12.01 -1.72 -0.74
N LEU A 79 11.85 -1.27 0.50
CA LEU A 79 12.94 -0.78 1.33
C LEU A 79 12.93 -1.49 2.67
N GLU A 80 14.10 -1.90 3.13
CA GLU A 80 14.23 -2.53 4.43
C GLU A 80 14.13 -1.47 5.51
N VAL A 81 13.26 -1.68 6.51
CA VAL A 81 13.08 -0.73 7.59
C VAL A 81 14.21 -0.89 8.61
N HIS A 82 14.88 0.21 8.91
CA HIS A 82 15.93 0.23 9.91
C HIS A 82 15.39 0.56 11.30
N ASN A 83 14.43 1.49 11.38
CA ASN A 83 13.89 1.92 12.67
C ASN A 83 12.46 2.48 12.48
N ILE A 84 11.58 2.20 13.42
CA ILE A 84 10.24 2.75 13.48
C ILE A 84 10.09 3.41 14.86
N VAL A 85 9.74 4.68 14.86
CA VAL A 85 9.50 5.41 16.10
C VAL A 85 8.06 5.88 16.10
N THR A 86 7.33 5.59 17.17
CA THR A 86 5.95 6.04 17.36
C THR A 86 5.86 6.86 18.63
N PRO A 87 4.81 7.72 18.78
CA PRO A 87 4.62 8.50 20.00
C PRO A 87 4.50 7.66 21.25
#